data_d2df3451ed0eef0fb4f62fdade2e0dd7
#
_entry.id   d2df3451ed0eef0fb4f62fdade2e0dd7
#
_cell.length_a   1.000
_cell.length_b   1.000
_cell.length_c   1.000
_cell.angle_alpha   90.00
_cell.angle_beta   90.00
_cell.angle_gamma   90.00
#
_symmetry.space_group_name_H-M   'P 1'
#
loop_
_entity.id
_entity.type
_entity.pdbx_description
1 polymer ?
#
loop_
_entity_poly.entity_id
_entity_poly.type
_entity_poly.pdbx_seq_one_letter_code
_entity_poly.pdbx_strand_id
1 'polypeptide(L)'
;MYYVSKRMEIAACHKLNLSYESKCANLHGHNWIITVYCKAEKLNEDGMVMDFKHLKQKIHGYLDHGNLNELLPFNPTAENIAKWVTEQFPECYKAQVQESEGNIAVYCVDKMIDGKEAF
;
A
#
# COMPACT_ATOMS: atom_id res chain seq x y z
N MET A 1 -12.63 -19.56 -1.15
CA MET A 1 -11.94 -18.26 -1.24
C MET A 1 -10.49 -18.40 -0.83
N TYR A 2 -9.58 -17.94 -1.66
CA TYR A 2 -8.14 -17.93 -1.37
C TYR A 2 -7.68 -16.51 -1.05
N TYR A 3 -6.80 -16.38 -0.08
CA TYR A 3 -6.22 -15.12 0.36
C TYR A 3 -4.71 -15.22 0.30
N VAL A 4 -4.06 -14.21 -0.23
CA VAL A 4 -2.60 -14.09 -0.22
C VAL A 4 -2.20 -12.69 0.22
N SER A 5 -1.02 -12.56 0.76
CA SER A 5 -0.47 -11.24 1.10
C SER A 5 1.01 -11.18 0.77
N LYS A 6 1.49 -9.97 0.53
CA LYS A 6 2.91 -9.70 0.32
C LYS A 6 3.31 -8.47 1.11
N ARG A 7 4.36 -8.63 1.89
CA ARG A 7 4.99 -7.55 2.65
C ARG A 7 6.23 -7.07 1.92
N MET A 8 6.37 -5.75 1.79
CA MET A 8 7.47 -5.12 1.08
C MET A 8 8.03 -3.97 1.91
N GLU A 9 9.34 -3.79 1.91
CA GLU A 9 9.99 -2.63 2.51
C GLU A 9 10.46 -1.69 1.40
N ILE A 10 10.11 -0.43 1.52
CA ILE A 10 10.33 0.59 0.50
C ILE A 10 11.00 1.80 1.13
N ALA A 11 12.16 2.19 0.61
CA ALA A 11 12.82 3.43 0.99
C ALA A 11 12.33 4.54 0.07
N ALA A 12 11.66 5.54 0.63
CA ALA A 12 11.12 6.63 -0.19
C ALA A 12 10.96 7.90 0.63
N CYS A 13 11.10 9.03 -0.02
CA CYS A 13 10.90 10.32 0.61
C CYS A 13 9.56 10.93 0.21
N HIS A 14 9.06 11.80 1.07
CA HIS A 14 7.85 12.57 0.81
C HIS A 14 7.86 13.87 1.62
N LYS A 15 6.99 14.78 1.23
CA LYS A 15 6.57 15.92 2.03
C LYS A 15 5.06 15.98 2.03
N LEU A 16 4.47 16.44 3.12
CA LEU A 16 3.03 16.53 3.24
C LEU A 16 2.54 17.94 2.96
N ASN A 17 1.46 18.04 2.20
CA ASN A 17 0.72 19.27 1.96
C ASN A 17 -0.28 19.41 3.11
N LEU A 18 0.02 20.31 4.06
CA LEU A 18 -0.76 20.42 5.30
C LEU A 18 -1.40 21.80 5.42
N SER A 19 -2.57 21.85 6.05
CA SER A 19 -3.28 23.10 6.37
C SER A 19 -2.74 23.78 7.63
N TYR A 20 -1.74 23.20 8.28
CA TYR A 20 -1.11 23.70 9.50
C TYR A 20 0.40 23.54 9.42
N GLU A 21 1.14 24.24 10.28
CA GLU A 21 2.61 24.17 10.31
C GLU A 21 3.05 22.86 10.96
N SER A 22 3.97 22.15 10.27
CA SER A 22 4.57 20.90 10.74
C SER A 22 5.88 20.65 10.01
N LYS A 23 6.79 19.97 10.70
CA LYS A 23 8.04 19.48 10.09
C LYS A 23 7.76 18.49 8.94
N CYS A 24 6.61 17.83 8.96
CA CYS A 24 6.20 16.90 7.92
C CYS A 24 5.96 17.57 6.56
N ALA A 25 5.81 18.88 6.53
CA ALA A 25 5.76 19.67 5.29
C ALA A 25 7.13 19.79 4.62
N ASN A 26 8.21 19.45 5.31
CA ASN A 26 9.55 19.41 4.74
C ASN A 26 9.82 18.01 4.18
N LEU A 27 10.61 17.96 3.10
CA LEU A 27 10.96 16.68 2.49
C LEU A 27 11.76 15.83 3.48
N HIS A 28 11.31 14.59 3.67
CA HIS A 28 11.96 13.63 4.57
C HIS A 28 11.70 12.21 4.10
N GLY A 29 12.47 11.26 4.58
CA GLY A 29 12.41 9.88 4.14
C GLY A 29 11.98 8.91 5.23
N HIS A 30 11.43 7.79 4.80
CA HIS A 30 11.06 6.68 5.67
C HIS A 30 11.42 5.35 5.01
N ASN A 31 11.54 4.32 5.82
CA ASN A 31 11.52 2.94 5.36
C ASN A 31 10.09 2.43 5.55
N TRP A 32 9.31 2.57 4.51
CA TRP A 32 7.90 2.19 4.50
C TRP A 32 7.77 0.67 4.47
N ILE A 33 6.85 0.14 5.25
CA ILE A 33 6.49 -1.27 5.17
C ILE A 33 5.07 -1.36 4.64
N ILE A 34 4.93 -1.92 3.45
CA ILE A 34 3.65 -2.03 2.78
C ILE A 34 3.29 -3.51 2.66
N THR A 35 2.10 -3.86 3.16
CA THR A 35 1.55 -5.20 2.99
C THR A 35 0.27 -5.09 2.18
N VAL A 36 0.24 -5.80 1.05
CA VAL A 36 -0.94 -5.86 0.18
C VAL A 36 -1.59 -7.22 0.32
N TYR A 37 -2.92 -7.24 0.36
CA TYR A 37 -3.73 -8.43 0.53
C TYR A 37 -4.62 -8.61 -0.70
N CYS A 38 -4.59 -9.81 -1.27
CA CYS A 38 -5.38 -10.15 -2.45
C CYS A 38 -6.21 -11.39 -2.18
N LYS A 39 -7.35 -11.50 -2.87
CA LYS A 39 -8.24 -12.66 -2.75
C LYS A 39 -8.83 -13.06 -4.09
N ALA A 40 -9.21 -14.31 -4.21
CA ALA A 40 -9.94 -14.84 -5.37
C ALA A 40 -10.70 -16.09 -4.95
N GLU A 41 -11.87 -16.30 -5.56
CA GLU A 41 -12.65 -17.52 -5.33
C GLU A 41 -12.00 -18.74 -5.96
N LYS A 42 -11.36 -18.53 -7.12
CA LYS A 42 -10.70 -19.59 -7.88
C LYS A 42 -9.29 -19.15 -8.21
N LEU A 43 -8.38 -20.12 -8.26
CA LEU A 43 -7.02 -19.88 -8.70
C LEU A 43 -7.01 -19.74 -10.24
N ASN A 44 -6.03 -18.98 -10.74
CA ASN A 44 -5.82 -18.87 -12.17
C ASN A 44 -5.22 -20.17 -12.75
N GLU A 45 -4.94 -20.19 -14.03
CA GLU A 45 -4.41 -21.36 -14.73
C GLU A 45 -3.06 -21.84 -14.16
N ASP A 46 -2.32 -20.97 -13.50
CA ASP A 46 -1.03 -21.29 -12.88
C ASP A 46 -1.16 -21.68 -11.41
N GLY A 47 -2.38 -21.75 -10.89
CA GLY A 47 -2.63 -22.12 -9.50
C GLY A 47 -2.40 -21.00 -8.50
N MET A 48 -2.59 -19.74 -8.92
CA MET A 48 -2.32 -18.56 -8.10
C MET A 48 -3.53 -17.64 -8.02
N VAL A 49 -3.66 -16.93 -6.88
CA VAL A 49 -4.52 -15.74 -6.78
C VAL A 49 -3.87 -14.61 -7.57
N MET A 50 -2.57 -14.41 -7.33
CA MET A 50 -1.76 -13.35 -7.89
C MET A 50 -0.29 -13.76 -7.78
N ASP A 51 0.49 -13.48 -8.82
CA ASP A 51 1.93 -13.70 -8.76
C ASP A 51 2.56 -12.64 -7.84
N PHE A 52 3.23 -13.09 -6.78
CA PHE A 52 3.92 -12.20 -5.84
C PHE A 52 4.94 -11.31 -6.54
N LYS A 53 5.55 -11.78 -7.61
CA LYS A 53 6.51 -11.01 -8.40
C LYS A 53 5.84 -9.82 -9.08
N HIS A 54 4.63 -10.00 -9.58
CA HIS A 54 3.87 -8.90 -10.19
C HIS A 54 3.52 -7.83 -9.18
N LEU A 55 3.13 -8.24 -7.97
CA LEU A 55 2.89 -7.30 -6.86
C LEU A 55 4.15 -6.50 -6.54
N LYS A 56 5.30 -7.18 -6.46
CA LYS A 56 6.57 -6.53 -6.19
C LYS A 56 6.94 -5.53 -7.28
N GLN A 57 6.83 -5.93 -8.54
CA GLN A 57 7.19 -5.07 -9.68
C GLN A 57 6.31 -3.82 -9.74
N LYS A 58 5.01 -3.98 -9.53
CA LYS A 58 4.05 -2.90 -9.67
C LYS A 58 4.12 -1.89 -8.52
N ILE A 59 4.35 -2.37 -7.32
CA ILE A 59 4.32 -1.54 -6.10
C ILE A 59 5.73 -1.15 -5.67
N HIS A 60 6.55 -2.12 -5.29
CA HIS A 60 7.92 -1.88 -4.86
C HIS A 60 8.74 -1.25 -6.00
N GLY A 61 8.67 -1.82 -7.19
CA GLY A 61 9.42 -1.33 -8.34
C GLY A 61 9.08 0.09 -8.75
N TYR A 62 7.87 0.55 -8.45
CA TYR A 62 7.45 1.92 -8.76
C TYR A 62 7.84 2.93 -7.67
N LEU A 63 7.75 2.53 -6.41
CA LEU A 63 7.91 3.46 -5.27
C LEU A 63 9.32 3.49 -4.69
N ASP A 64 10.04 2.36 -4.71
CA ASP A 64 11.31 2.23 -4.01
C ASP A 64 12.37 3.19 -4.54
N HIS A 65 13.08 3.84 -3.63
CA HIS A 65 14.10 4.86 -3.91
C HIS A 65 13.53 6.09 -4.65
N GLY A 66 12.23 6.31 -4.53
CA GLY A 66 11.57 7.42 -5.21
C GLY A 66 11.16 8.55 -4.29
N ASN A 67 10.74 9.64 -4.91
CA ASN A 67 10.07 10.75 -4.25
C ASN A 67 8.57 10.58 -4.48
N LEU A 68 7.83 10.27 -3.41
CA LEU A 68 6.40 9.93 -3.51
C LEU A 68 5.56 11.11 -4.04
N ASN A 69 5.99 12.33 -3.79
CA ASN A 69 5.29 13.51 -4.32
C ASN A 69 5.38 13.60 -5.85
N GLU A 70 6.47 13.11 -6.43
CA GLU A 70 6.63 13.09 -7.89
C GLU A 70 5.93 11.88 -8.51
N LEU A 71 5.91 10.75 -7.82
CA LEU A 71 5.36 9.50 -8.34
C LEU A 71 3.85 9.41 -8.23
N LEU A 72 3.26 10.07 -7.24
CA LEU A 72 1.83 9.93 -6.91
C LEU A 72 1.12 11.28 -7.09
N PRO A 73 -0.10 11.26 -7.68
CA PRO A 73 -0.83 12.51 -8.00
C PRO A 73 -1.66 13.05 -6.84
N PHE A 74 -1.30 12.73 -5.61
CA PHE A 74 -2.05 13.13 -4.40
C PHE A 74 -1.07 13.39 -3.25
N ASN A 75 -1.60 13.96 -2.16
CA ASN A 75 -0.82 14.14 -0.93
C ASN A 75 -0.41 12.76 -0.40
N PRO A 76 0.88 12.43 -0.35
CA PRO A 76 1.33 11.06 -0.08
C PRO A 76 1.35 10.73 1.41
N THR A 77 0.18 10.75 2.02
CA THR A 77 -0.06 10.24 3.36
C THR A 77 -0.07 8.72 3.35
N ALA A 78 0.15 8.08 4.49
CA ALA A 78 0.06 6.63 4.60
C ALA A 78 -1.32 6.12 4.16
N GLU A 79 -2.39 6.86 4.51
CA GLU A 79 -3.77 6.54 4.15
C GLU A 79 -3.97 6.54 2.63
N ASN A 80 -3.53 7.60 1.97
CA ASN A 80 -3.67 7.72 0.51
C ASN A 80 -2.80 6.70 -0.23
N ILE A 81 -1.63 6.39 0.30
CA ILE A 81 -0.77 5.36 -0.27
C ILE A 81 -1.42 3.98 -0.13
N ALA A 82 -2.04 3.69 1.03
CA ALA A 82 -2.74 2.42 1.24
C ALA A 82 -3.86 2.23 0.22
N LYS A 83 -4.65 3.27 -0.04
CA LYS A 83 -5.69 3.23 -1.06
C LYS A 83 -5.10 2.97 -2.45
N TRP A 84 -4.06 3.71 -2.81
CA TRP A 84 -3.38 3.54 -4.10
C TRP A 84 -2.89 2.10 -4.30
N VAL A 85 -2.34 1.49 -3.26
CA VAL A 85 -1.85 0.09 -3.33
C VAL A 85 -2.97 -0.87 -3.69
N THR A 86 -4.16 -0.71 -3.11
CA THR A 86 -5.30 -1.58 -3.41
C THR A 86 -5.82 -1.38 -4.84
N GLU A 87 -5.50 -0.27 -5.48
CA GLU A 87 -5.96 0.05 -6.83
C GLU A 87 -5.06 -0.54 -7.92
N GLN A 88 -3.94 -1.19 -7.56
CA GLN A 88 -2.99 -1.66 -8.54
C GLN A 88 -3.43 -2.93 -9.28
N PHE A 89 -4.22 -3.78 -8.63
CA PHE A 89 -4.77 -4.98 -9.24
C PHE A 89 -6.19 -5.22 -8.73
N PRO A 90 -7.09 -5.77 -9.57
CA PRO A 90 -8.48 -6.03 -9.15
C PRO A 90 -8.59 -6.97 -7.95
N GLU A 91 -7.65 -7.91 -7.80
CA GLU A 91 -7.64 -8.88 -6.71
C GLU A 91 -7.29 -8.26 -5.36
N CYS A 92 -6.66 -7.08 -5.35
CA CYS A 92 -6.27 -6.40 -4.11
C CYS A 92 -7.51 -5.85 -3.40
N TYR A 93 -7.66 -6.19 -2.12
CA TYR A 93 -8.82 -5.75 -1.35
C TYR A 93 -8.46 -4.98 -0.08
N LYS A 94 -7.20 -5.02 0.33
CA LYS A 94 -6.72 -4.37 1.56
C LYS A 94 -5.24 -4.07 1.42
N ALA A 95 -4.81 -2.96 2.00
CA ALA A 95 -3.39 -2.64 2.14
C ALA A 95 -3.13 -2.02 3.50
N GLN A 96 -2.00 -2.39 4.09
CA GLN A 96 -1.49 -1.81 5.32
C GLN A 96 -0.19 -1.09 4.99
N VAL A 97 -0.10 0.17 5.38
CA VAL A 97 1.08 1.01 5.14
C VAL A 97 1.60 1.50 6.47
N GLN A 98 2.80 1.07 6.83
CA GLN A 98 3.53 1.58 7.98
C GLN A 98 4.51 2.64 7.48
N GLU A 99 4.30 3.88 7.87
CA GLU A 99 5.21 4.98 7.56
C GLU A 99 6.48 4.88 8.39
N SER A 100 6.30 4.67 9.68
CA SER A 100 7.37 4.52 10.67
C SER A 100 6.85 3.62 11.77
N GLU A 101 7.73 3.18 12.67
CA GLU A 101 7.33 2.27 13.76
C GLU A 101 6.12 2.82 14.52
N GLY A 102 5.07 2.04 14.61
CA GLY A 102 3.86 2.39 15.33
C GLY A 102 2.89 3.30 14.59
N ASN A 103 3.23 3.78 13.38
CA ASN A 103 2.38 4.67 12.60
C ASN A 103 1.90 3.94 11.35
N ILE A 104 0.70 3.38 11.43
CA ILE A 104 0.15 2.46 10.44
C ILE A 104 -1.21 2.95 9.97
N ALA A 105 -1.42 2.92 8.66
CA ALA A 105 -2.72 3.14 8.03
C ALA A 105 -3.15 1.87 7.31
N VAL A 106 -4.45 1.61 7.33
CA VAL A 106 -5.06 0.50 6.59
C VAL A 106 -6.17 1.06 5.73
N TYR A 107 -6.20 0.64 4.47
CA TYR A 107 -7.33 0.86 3.59
C TYR A 107 -7.90 -0.48 3.16
N CYS A 108 -9.20 -0.60 3.20
CA CYS A 108 -9.91 -1.79 2.78
C CYS A 108 -11.01 -1.38 1.80
N VAL A 109 -11.09 -2.09 0.68
CA VAL A 109 -12.10 -1.80 -0.36
C VAL A 109 -13.50 -1.99 0.20
N ASP A 110 -13.71 -3.06 0.99
CA ASP A 110 -14.96 -3.32 1.68
C ASP A 110 -14.83 -2.94 3.15
N LYS A 111 -15.92 -2.43 3.75
CA LYS A 111 -15.95 -2.11 5.17
C LYS A 111 -15.60 -3.29 6.04
N MET A 112 -16.07 -4.47 5.65
CA MET A 112 -15.92 -5.72 6.38
C MET A 112 -15.34 -6.76 5.44
N ILE A 113 -14.52 -7.66 5.98
CA ILE A 113 -14.01 -8.82 5.27
C ILE A 113 -14.55 -10.04 5.99
N ASP A 114 -15.37 -10.84 5.28
CA ASP A 114 -16.00 -12.04 5.84
C ASP A 114 -16.75 -11.76 7.15
N GLY A 115 -17.42 -10.61 7.23
CA GLY A 115 -18.17 -10.19 8.42
C GLY A 115 -17.32 -9.62 9.54
N LYS A 116 -16.04 -9.37 9.30
CA LYS A 116 -15.11 -8.84 10.29
C LYS A 116 -14.47 -7.54 9.80
N GLU A 117 -14.05 -6.71 10.72
CA GLU A 117 -13.35 -5.48 10.40
C GLU A 117 -11.99 -5.78 9.73
N ALA A 118 -11.51 -4.81 8.96
CA ALA A 118 -10.32 -4.95 8.13
C ALA A 118 -9.02 -5.16 8.92
N PHE A 119 -8.95 -4.67 10.14
CA PHE A 119 -7.76 -4.78 10.98
C PHE A 119 -7.63 -6.12 11.65
#